data_ebc179316074ef399a2802682d121040
#
_entry.id   ebc179316074ef399a2802682d121040
#
_cell.length_a   1.000
_cell.length_b   1.000
_cell.length_c   1.000
_cell.angle_alpha   90.00
_cell.angle_beta   90.00
_cell.angle_gamma   90.00
#
_symmetry.space_group_name_H-M   'P 1'
#
loop_
_entity.id
_entity.type
_entity.pdbx_description
1 polymer ?
#
loop_
_entity_poly.entity_id
_entity_poly.type
_entity_poly.pdbx_seq_one_letter_code
_entity_poly.pdbx_strand_id
1 'polypeptide(L)'
;MKKQKDVFEYLGLSTDSGTMSFYRQQAEELTGIKLMPHNNNRNVVVRSERLNLPPLTNRVEITDHAYSMLVFSDAHFEGHETVSFKIMCDVLKDLVKTRQLKCVVANGDIMDLSILSSFAKFHTEIRPQERTVQKEIYDSQAQINKLQKIIDKAKYPIKQLATFGNHETRLSKVAMSWGRAFEDLEAFKIQTLFPDWDWAMSHLVDDTVLIKHRMRGGVHTAYQNSMRSGIHIVTGHTHQLNFRTFNTYSTTSMSIQTGHLSEQYHPYLEDNVANDWNNGFAVITVDPQEKTVHPELVQVSNLHRSAFFRGKKYTV
;
A
#
# COMPACT_ATOMS: atom_id res chain seq x y z
N MET A 1 3.11 8.35 25.13
CA MET A 1 4.38 8.99 24.70
C MET A 1 4.99 9.63 25.93
N LYS A 2 6.17 9.18 26.39
CA LYS A 2 6.92 9.87 27.44
C LYS A 2 7.37 11.23 26.91
N LYS A 3 7.28 12.28 27.73
CA LYS A 3 7.75 13.60 27.33
C LYS A 3 9.28 13.54 27.18
N GLN A 4 9.83 14.32 26.29
CA GLN A 4 11.28 14.37 26.05
C GLN A 4 12.09 14.60 27.35
N LYS A 5 11.53 15.39 28.26
CA LYS A 5 12.07 15.64 29.60
C LYS A 5 12.24 14.35 30.41
N ASP A 6 11.25 13.46 30.36
CA ASP A 6 11.26 12.20 31.16
C ASP A 6 12.36 11.23 30.64
N VAL A 7 12.72 11.32 29.35
CA VAL A 7 13.81 10.53 28.76
C VAL A 7 15.16 11.05 29.19
N PHE A 8 15.34 12.37 29.27
CA PHE A 8 16.58 12.98 29.75
C PHE A 8 16.82 12.71 31.24
N GLU A 9 15.79 12.81 32.06
CA GLU A 9 15.85 12.45 33.47
C GLU A 9 16.19 10.96 33.68
N TYR A 10 15.61 10.07 32.87
CA TYR A 10 15.91 8.63 32.93
C TYR A 10 17.38 8.33 32.53
N LEU A 11 17.98 9.12 31.65
CA LEU A 11 19.38 8.99 31.22
C LEU A 11 20.35 9.74 32.14
N GLY A 12 19.87 10.37 33.22
CA GLY A 12 20.68 11.17 34.17
C GLY A 12 21.25 12.44 33.53
N LEU A 13 20.62 12.96 32.47
CA LEU A 13 21.06 14.15 31.75
C LEU A 13 20.34 15.38 32.25
N SER A 14 21.02 16.53 32.32
CA SER A 14 20.40 17.80 32.68
C SER A 14 19.31 18.21 31.72
N THR A 15 18.20 18.71 32.22
CA THR A 15 17.04 19.18 31.46
C THR A 15 17.04 20.67 31.21
N ASP A 16 18.13 21.38 31.57
CA ASP A 16 18.25 22.79 31.27
C ASP A 16 18.38 23.06 29.75
N SER A 17 18.00 24.27 29.34
CA SER A 17 17.96 24.64 27.93
C SER A 17 19.33 24.66 27.24
N GLY A 18 20.38 24.91 27.99
CA GLY A 18 21.76 24.93 27.47
C GLY A 18 22.25 23.51 27.17
N THR A 19 22.04 22.61 28.11
CA THR A 19 22.40 21.20 27.97
C THR A 19 21.62 20.51 26.84
N MET A 20 20.34 20.79 26.69
CA MET A 20 19.55 20.27 25.57
C MET A 20 20.03 20.78 24.22
N SER A 21 20.48 22.05 24.15
CA SER A 21 21.08 22.61 22.92
C SER A 21 22.39 21.92 22.56
N PHE A 22 23.25 21.66 23.57
CA PHE A 22 24.53 20.97 23.39
C PHE A 22 24.36 19.55 22.87
N TYR A 23 23.51 18.73 23.49
CA TYR A 23 23.27 17.36 23.03
C TYR A 23 22.61 17.31 21.64
N ARG A 24 21.81 18.28 21.33
CA ARG A 24 21.25 18.43 20.00
C ARG A 24 22.33 18.67 18.97
N GLN A 25 23.25 19.60 19.23
CA GLN A 25 24.37 19.88 18.33
C GLN A 25 25.25 18.66 18.12
N GLN A 26 25.57 17.92 19.20
CA GLN A 26 26.28 16.65 19.09
C GLN A 26 25.54 15.60 18.25
N ALA A 27 24.23 15.47 18.44
CA ALA A 27 23.42 14.55 17.65
C ALA A 27 23.37 14.95 16.16
N GLU A 28 23.32 16.27 15.87
CA GLU A 28 23.40 16.79 14.50
C GLU A 28 24.77 16.51 13.84
N GLU A 29 25.85 16.67 14.60
CA GLU A 29 27.22 16.38 14.14
C GLU A 29 27.44 14.88 13.88
N LEU A 30 26.97 14.02 14.77
CA LEU A 30 27.15 12.56 14.65
C LEU A 30 26.27 11.93 13.55
N THR A 31 25.09 12.47 13.31
CA THR A 31 24.11 11.87 12.39
C THR A 31 24.06 12.57 11.03
N GLY A 32 24.64 13.78 10.91
CA GLY A 32 24.47 14.64 9.75
C GLY A 32 23.05 15.19 9.56
N ILE A 33 22.15 14.91 10.50
CA ILE A 33 20.73 15.30 10.45
C ILE A 33 20.53 16.55 11.31
N LYS A 34 20.17 17.68 10.69
CA LYS A 34 19.79 18.89 11.43
C LYS A 34 18.45 18.71 12.17
N LEU A 35 18.48 18.78 13.51
CA LEU A 35 17.30 18.73 14.35
C LEU A 35 16.69 20.14 14.50
N MET A 36 15.41 20.28 14.24
CA MET A 36 14.73 21.60 14.33
C MET A 36 14.69 22.14 15.77
N PRO A 37 14.94 23.44 15.97
CA PRO A 37 14.76 24.08 17.27
C PRO A 37 13.29 24.03 17.70
N HIS A 38 13.06 23.79 18.97
CA HIS A 38 11.74 23.93 19.58
C HIS A 38 11.45 25.43 19.71
N ASN A 39 10.99 26.06 18.61
CA ASN A 39 10.67 27.47 18.63
C ASN A 39 9.14 27.65 18.57
N ASN A 40 8.60 28.25 19.61
CA ASN A 40 7.18 28.61 19.71
C ASN A 40 6.76 29.78 18.79
N ASN A 41 7.62 30.24 17.90
CA ASN A 41 7.27 31.27 16.91
C ASN A 41 6.60 30.62 15.71
N ARG A 42 5.29 30.80 15.64
CA ARG A 42 4.43 30.48 14.48
C ARG A 42 4.76 31.39 13.31
N ASN A 43 5.94 31.30 12.73
CA ASN A 43 6.20 31.84 11.41
C ASN A 43 5.92 30.76 10.38
N VAL A 44 5.10 31.11 9.42
CA VAL A 44 4.74 30.30 8.25
C VAL A 44 6.03 29.79 7.62
N VAL A 45 6.42 28.56 7.96
CA VAL A 45 7.48 27.87 7.25
C VAL A 45 6.86 27.36 5.96
N VAL A 46 7.36 27.84 4.84
CA VAL A 46 7.08 27.27 3.53
C VAL A 46 7.33 25.77 3.59
N ARG A 47 6.28 25.01 3.41
CA ARG A 47 6.24 23.53 3.57
C ARG A 47 6.87 22.81 2.37
N SER A 48 8.09 23.12 2.00
CA SER A 48 8.75 22.38 0.90
C SER A 48 9.71 21.29 1.36
N GLU A 49 10.00 21.16 2.66
CA GLU A 49 11.07 20.25 3.07
C GLU A 49 10.70 19.39 4.27
N ARG A 50 10.43 18.13 4.02
CA ARG A 50 10.36 16.95 4.92
C ARG A 50 8.99 16.60 5.47
N LEU A 51 8.22 15.95 4.62
CA LEU A 51 7.19 15.04 5.11
C LEU A 51 7.86 14.02 6.07
N ASN A 52 7.34 13.89 7.28
CA ASN A 52 7.75 12.83 8.21
C ASN A 52 7.11 11.52 7.74
N LEU A 53 7.75 10.92 6.75
CA LEU A 53 7.24 9.70 6.09
C LEU A 53 7.42 8.48 6.99
N PRO A 54 6.58 7.45 6.79
CA PRO A 54 6.80 6.15 7.42
C PRO A 54 8.22 5.64 7.17
N PRO A 55 8.84 4.92 8.10
CA PRO A 55 10.11 4.23 7.85
C PRO A 55 10.01 3.34 6.61
N LEU A 56 11.10 3.21 5.87
CA LEU A 56 11.18 2.40 4.65
C LEU A 56 10.22 2.84 3.53
N THR A 57 9.93 4.14 3.46
CA THR A 57 9.23 4.74 2.32
C THR A 57 10.20 4.99 1.18
N ASN A 58 9.90 4.42 0.01
CA ASN A 58 10.61 4.71 -1.22
C ASN A 58 10.02 5.95 -1.90
N ARG A 59 10.86 6.88 -2.35
CA ARG A 59 10.44 8.02 -3.18
C ARG A 59 10.59 7.64 -4.64
N VAL A 60 9.53 7.81 -5.41
CA VAL A 60 9.47 7.41 -6.81
C VAL A 60 9.01 8.60 -7.65
N GLU A 61 9.79 8.94 -8.65
CA GLU A 61 9.42 9.91 -9.66
C GLU A 61 8.96 9.16 -10.92
N ILE A 62 7.79 9.51 -11.44
CA ILE A 62 7.21 8.90 -12.64
C ILE A 62 7.33 9.87 -13.82
N THR A 63 6.73 11.05 -13.69
CA THR A 63 6.73 12.10 -14.72
C THR A 63 6.27 13.43 -14.11
N ASP A 64 6.57 14.51 -14.80
CA ASP A 64 6.13 15.87 -14.43
C ASP A 64 4.77 16.26 -15.04
N HIS A 65 4.15 15.40 -15.83
CA HIS A 65 2.84 15.63 -16.44
C HIS A 65 1.77 14.73 -15.82
N ALA A 66 0.51 15.16 -15.93
CA ALA A 66 -0.61 14.35 -15.47
C ALA A 66 -0.66 12.98 -16.18
N TYR A 67 -0.88 11.93 -15.41
CA TYR A 67 -0.90 10.55 -15.89
C TYR A 67 -1.88 9.67 -15.12
N SER A 68 -2.17 8.51 -15.67
CA SER A 68 -3.00 7.50 -15.01
C SER A 68 -2.12 6.45 -14.30
N MET A 69 -2.54 6.07 -13.10
CA MET A 69 -1.98 5.00 -12.29
C MET A 69 -3.10 3.99 -11.98
N LEU A 70 -2.90 2.71 -12.26
CA LEU A 70 -3.81 1.65 -11.83
C LEU A 70 -3.31 1.08 -10.51
N VAL A 71 -4.18 1.02 -9.50
CA VAL A 71 -3.85 0.49 -8.17
C VAL A 71 -4.86 -0.59 -7.79
N PHE A 72 -4.35 -1.74 -7.40
CA PHE A 72 -5.12 -2.83 -6.82
C PHE A 72 -4.46 -3.33 -5.53
N SER A 73 -5.24 -3.97 -4.68
CA SER A 73 -4.76 -4.58 -3.43
C SER A 73 -5.57 -5.83 -3.09
N ASP A 74 -5.16 -6.51 -2.04
CA ASP A 74 -5.93 -7.59 -1.40
C ASP A 74 -6.41 -8.62 -2.44
N ALA A 75 -5.48 -9.03 -3.28
CA ALA A 75 -5.76 -9.99 -4.35
C ALA A 75 -5.87 -11.42 -3.82
N HIS A 76 -5.09 -11.76 -2.80
CA HIS A 76 -5.07 -13.08 -2.16
C HIS A 76 -5.16 -14.22 -3.18
N PHE A 77 -4.28 -14.21 -4.18
CA PHE A 77 -4.34 -15.16 -5.29
C PHE A 77 -4.31 -16.62 -4.84
N GLU A 78 -5.35 -17.37 -5.21
CA GLU A 78 -5.59 -18.75 -4.77
C GLU A 78 -5.51 -19.79 -5.90
N GLY A 79 -4.81 -19.49 -6.99
CA GLY A 79 -4.59 -20.43 -8.10
C GLY A 79 -5.64 -20.39 -9.20
N HIS A 80 -6.69 -19.62 -9.05
CA HIS A 80 -7.66 -19.35 -10.10
C HIS A 80 -7.86 -17.84 -10.30
N GLU A 81 -8.40 -17.46 -11.44
CA GLU A 81 -8.67 -16.08 -11.76
C GLU A 81 -10.05 -15.67 -11.27
N THR A 82 -10.10 -14.76 -10.31
CA THR A 82 -11.36 -14.16 -9.87
C THR A 82 -11.98 -13.29 -10.97
N VAL A 83 -13.27 -13.01 -10.87
CA VAL A 83 -13.98 -12.11 -11.78
C VAL A 83 -13.32 -10.72 -11.76
N SER A 84 -12.99 -10.23 -10.56
CA SER A 84 -12.37 -8.91 -10.37
C SER A 84 -11.00 -8.81 -11.05
N PHE A 85 -10.17 -9.85 -10.93
CA PHE A 85 -8.86 -9.88 -11.58
C PHE A 85 -8.98 -9.88 -13.11
N LYS A 86 -9.89 -10.68 -13.68
CA LYS A 86 -10.10 -10.73 -15.14
C LYS A 86 -10.54 -9.37 -15.69
N ILE A 87 -11.52 -8.75 -15.03
CA ILE A 87 -12.01 -7.42 -15.41
C ILE A 87 -10.90 -6.37 -15.30
N MET A 88 -10.11 -6.40 -14.22
CA MET A 88 -8.96 -5.52 -14.06
C MET A 88 -7.95 -5.69 -15.21
N CYS A 89 -7.65 -6.93 -15.60
CA CYS A 89 -6.78 -7.21 -16.75
C CYS A 89 -7.33 -6.60 -18.05
N ASP A 90 -8.64 -6.64 -18.26
CA ASP A 90 -9.24 -6.09 -19.48
C ASP A 90 -9.23 -4.55 -19.45
N VAL A 91 -9.49 -3.94 -18.31
CA VAL A 91 -9.32 -2.49 -18.13
C VAL A 91 -7.85 -2.09 -18.35
N LEU A 92 -6.91 -2.84 -17.79
CA LEU A 92 -5.46 -2.60 -17.98
C LEU A 92 -5.06 -2.67 -19.45
N LYS A 93 -5.56 -3.66 -20.23
CA LYS A 93 -5.33 -3.74 -21.68
C LYS A 93 -5.78 -2.48 -22.42
N ASP A 94 -6.90 -1.90 -22.02
CA ASP A 94 -7.40 -0.68 -22.65
C ASP A 94 -6.60 0.54 -22.20
N LEU A 95 -6.24 0.64 -20.92
CA LEU A 95 -5.40 1.74 -20.40
C LEU A 95 -4.01 1.77 -21.07
N VAL A 96 -3.39 0.61 -21.28
CA VAL A 96 -2.11 0.50 -22.00
C VAL A 96 -2.17 1.12 -23.39
N LYS A 97 -3.31 1.00 -24.10
CA LYS A 97 -3.50 1.60 -25.45
C LYS A 97 -3.53 3.14 -25.41
N THR A 98 -3.95 3.74 -24.29
CA THR A 98 -4.11 5.20 -24.17
C THR A 98 -2.78 5.95 -24.05
N ARG A 99 -1.69 5.26 -23.69
CA ARG A 99 -0.38 5.83 -23.34
C ARG A 99 -0.37 6.77 -22.13
N GLN A 100 -1.50 6.94 -21.48
CA GLN A 100 -1.62 7.75 -20.26
C GLN A 100 -1.24 6.97 -18.99
N LEU A 101 -1.35 5.63 -19.03
CA LEU A 101 -0.94 4.78 -17.93
C LEU A 101 0.58 4.78 -17.79
N LYS A 102 1.09 5.28 -16.68
CA LYS A 102 2.54 5.34 -16.41
C LYS A 102 2.96 4.48 -15.21
N CYS A 103 1.99 4.05 -14.39
CA CYS A 103 2.27 3.28 -13.21
C CYS A 103 1.19 2.21 -12.97
N VAL A 104 1.61 1.03 -12.54
CA VAL A 104 0.74 -0.03 -12.01
C VAL A 104 1.24 -0.36 -10.62
N VAL A 105 0.33 -0.44 -9.66
CA VAL A 105 0.65 -0.66 -8.24
C VAL A 105 -0.10 -1.86 -7.70
N ALA A 106 0.64 -2.81 -7.16
CA ALA A 106 0.13 -3.91 -6.34
C ALA A 106 0.28 -3.50 -4.85
N ASN A 107 -0.79 -3.00 -4.26
CA ASN A 107 -0.75 -2.36 -2.94
C ASN A 107 -0.94 -3.36 -1.79
N GLY A 108 -0.14 -4.44 -1.78
CA GLY A 108 -0.06 -5.44 -0.72
C GLY A 108 -1.17 -6.48 -0.71
N ASP A 109 -0.95 -7.51 0.10
CA ASP A 109 -1.80 -8.69 0.23
C ASP A 109 -2.13 -9.35 -1.13
N ILE A 110 -1.07 -9.52 -1.95
CA ILE A 110 -1.15 -10.21 -3.25
C ILE A 110 -1.24 -11.72 -3.01
N MET A 111 -0.42 -12.23 -2.08
CA MET A 111 -0.44 -13.62 -1.63
C MET A 111 -1.32 -13.74 -0.40
N ASP A 112 -2.06 -14.84 -0.28
CA ASP A 112 -2.83 -15.10 0.92
C ASP A 112 -1.94 -15.58 2.07
N LEU A 113 -1.03 -16.52 1.83
CA LEU A 113 -0.15 -17.14 2.84
C LEU A 113 -0.91 -17.53 4.11
N SER A 114 -2.16 -17.96 3.96
CA SER A 114 -3.06 -18.35 5.06
C SER A 114 -2.49 -19.50 5.88
N ILE A 115 -1.74 -20.38 5.25
CA ILE A 115 -1.06 -21.51 5.91
C ILE A 115 -0.06 -21.04 6.98
N LEU A 116 0.49 -19.83 6.86
CA LEU A 116 1.39 -19.21 7.83
C LEU A 116 0.66 -18.36 8.87
N SER A 117 -0.67 -18.26 8.80
CA SER A 117 -1.46 -17.45 9.72
C SER A 117 -1.53 -18.08 11.09
N SER A 118 -1.30 -17.29 12.15
CA SER A 118 -1.54 -17.73 13.53
C SER A 118 -3.03 -17.95 13.83
N PHE A 119 -3.92 -17.25 13.14
CA PHE A 119 -5.38 -17.39 13.26
C PHE A 119 -5.89 -18.74 12.71
N ALA A 120 -5.18 -19.29 11.77
CA ALA A 120 -5.59 -20.52 11.12
C ALA A 120 -5.49 -21.79 11.99
N LYS A 121 -4.92 -21.70 13.19
CA LYS A 121 -4.86 -22.83 14.14
C LYS A 121 -6.23 -23.24 14.68
N PHE A 122 -7.23 -22.35 14.62
CA PHE A 122 -8.59 -22.63 15.08
C PHE A 122 -9.51 -23.25 14.00
N HIS A 123 -9.08 -23.24 12.73
CA HIS A 123 -9.87 -23.68 11.59
C HIS A 123 -9.14 -24.77 10.78
N THR A 124 -8.45 -25.68 11.44
CA THR A 124 -7.68 -26.77 10.80
C THR A 124 -8.54 -27.69 9.93
N GLU A 125 -9.84 -27.75 10.17
CA GLU A 125 -10.78 -28.58 9.42
C GLU A 125 -11.18 -27.99 8.06
N ILE A 126 -11.00 -26.68 7.87
CA ILE A 126 -11.45 -25.93 6.67
C ILE A 126 -10.34 -25.77 5.62
N ARG A 127 -9.09 -26.16 5.95
CA ARG A 127 -7.97 -26.01 5.01
C ARG A 127 -7.95 -27.17 4.00
N PRO A 128 -7.87 -26.85 2.70
CA PRO A 128 -7.55 -27.90 1.74
C PRO A 128 -6.20 -28.52 2.10
N GLN A 129 -6.15 -29.83 2.27
CA GLN A 129 -4.94 -30.57 2.67
C GLN A 129 -3.77 -30.41 1.68
N GLU A 130 -4.03 -29.93 0.48
CA GLU A 130 -3.05 -29.76 -0.60
C GLU A 130 -2.41 -28.35 -0.65
N ARG A 131 -2.77 -27.44 0.27
CA ARG A 131 -2.27 -26.06 0.24
C ARG A 131 -0.89 -25.99 0.89
N THR A 132 0.12 -25.55 0.14
CA THR A 132 1.50 -25.35 0.60
C THR A 132 1.94 -23.92 0.34
N VAL A 133 2.92 -23.42 1.11
CA VAL A 133 3.52 -22.10 0.88
C VAL A 133 4.04 -21.98 -0.55
N GLN A 134 4.70 -23.04 -1.05
CA GLN A 134 5.23 -23.07 -2.41
C GLN A 134 4.14 -22.94 -3.47
N LYS A 135 3.00 -23.61 -3.26
CA LYS A 135 1.85 -23.52 -4.16
C LYS A 135 1.25 -22.12 -4.15
N GLU A 136 1.05 -21.49 -2.99
CA GLU A 136 0.54 -20.12 -2.89
C GLU A 136 1.46 -19.12 -3.58
N ILE A 137 2.79 -19.28 -3.47
CA ILE A 137 3.77 -18.47 -4.19
C ILE A 137 3.60 -18.66 -5.70
N TYR A 138 3.56 -19.90 -6.21
CA TYR A 138 3.43 -20.16 -7.65
C TYR A 138 2.10 -19.65 -8.21
N ASP A 139 1.02 -19.80 -7.49
CA ASP A 139 -0.30 -19.30 -7.88
C ASP A 139 -0.27 -17.77 -8.03
N SER A 140 0.35 -17.08 -7.08
CA SER A 140 0.48 -15.63 -7.12
C SER A 140 1.41 -15.18 -8.25
N GLN A 141 2.54 -15.86 -8.44
CA GLN A 141 3.45 -15.58 -9.56
C GLN A 141 2.75 -15.77 -10.91
N ALA A 142 1.93 -16.80 -11.05
CA ALA A 142 1.19 -17.05 -12.29
C ALA A 142 0.25 -15.89 -12.64
N GLN A 143 -0.44 -15.32 -11.65
CA GLN A 143 -1.33 -14.18 -11.87
C GLN A 143 -0.57 -12.87 -12.14
N ILE A 144 0.49 -12.60 -11.38
CA ILE A 144 1.35 -11.42 -11.63
C ILE A 144 2.00 -11.51 -13.01
N ASN A 145 2.46 -12.68 -13.44
CA ASN A 145 3.00 -12.89 -14.79
C ASN A 145 1.99 -12.61 -15.90
N LYS A 146 0.68 -12.79 -15.65
CA LYS A 146 -0.36 -12.38 -16.61
C LYS A 146 -0.47 -10.87 -16.73
N LEU A 147 -0.40 -10.15 -15.60
CA LEU A 147 -0.33 -8.68 -15.59
C LEU A 147 0.92 -8.21 -16.33
N GLN A 148 2.08 -8.82 -16.04
CA GLN A 148 3.35 -8.50 -16.68
C GLN A 148 3.23 -8.61 -18.22
N LYS A 149 2.68 -9.71 -18.74
CA LYS A 149 2.46 -9.88 -20.17
C LYS A 149 1.55 -8.82 -20.82
N ILE A 150 0.67 -8.17 -20.05
CA ILE A 150 -0.15 -7.06 -20.55
C ILE A 150 0.69 -5.77 -20.55
N ILE A 151 1.45 -5.54 -19.49
CA ILE A 151 2.32 -4.38 -19.33
C ILE A 151 3.42 -4.38 -20.42
N ASP A 152 4.04 -5.51 -20.67
CA ASP A 152 5.10 -5.69 -21.68
C ASP A 152 4.65 -5.38 -23.11
N LYS A 153 3.35 -5.40 -23.38
CA LYS A 153 2.80 -4.97 -24.68
C LYS A 153 2.78 -3.46 -24.85
N ALA A 154 3.02 -2.70 -23.79
CA ALA A 154 3.15 -1.26 -23.88
C ALA A 154 4.44 -0.90 -24.67
N LYS A 155 4.31 0.03 -25.64
CA LYS A 155 5.47 0.55 -26.39
C LYS A 155 6.07 1.79 -25.71
N TYR A 156 5.94 1.89 -24.37
CA TYR A 156 6.42 2.98 -23.53
C TYR A 156 6.59 2.44 -22.10
N PRO A 157 7.45 3.05 -21.30
CA PRO A 157 7.71 2.57 -19.96
C PRO A 157 6.48 2.73 -19.05
N ILE A 158 6.20 1.69 -18.26
CA ILE A 158 5.21 1.69 -17.19
C ILE A 158 5.94 1.22 -15.93
N LYS A 159 5.98 2.08 -14.91
CA LYS A 159 6.57 1.74 -13.62
C LYS A 159 5.69 0.75 -12.86
N GLN A 160 6.29 -0.25 -12.25
CA GLN A 160 5.61 -1.28 -11.49
C GLN A 160 6.05 -1.17 -10.04
N LEU A 161 5.11 -0.89 -9.14
CA LEU A 161 5.35 -0.72 -7.71
C LEU A 161 4.57 -1.76 -6.92
N ALA A 162 5.16 -2.24 -5.84
CA ALA A 162 4.46 -3.12 -4.91
C ALA A 162 4.73 -2.70 -3.46
N THR A 163 3.72 -2.80 -2.60
CA THR A 163 3.90 -2.61 -1.17
C THR A 163 3.77 -3.92 -0.42
N PHE A 164 4.47 -4.02 0.71
CA PHE A 164 4.27 -5.13 1.62
C PHE A 164 2.94 -4.98 2.36
N GLY A 165 2.08 -5.97 2.22
CA GLY A 165 0.90 -6.15 3.06
C GLY A 165 1.22 -6.96 4.32
N ASN A 166 0.19 -7.20 5.13
CA ASN A 166 0.38 -8.02 6.32
C ASN A 166 0.52 -9.51 6.00
N HIS A 167 0.03 -9.97 4.86
CA HIS A 167 0.16 -11.35 4.41
C HIS A 167 1.59 -11.63 3.92
N GLU A 168 2.19 -10.78 3.08
CA GLU A 168 3.59 -10.93 2.67
C GLU A 168 4.53 -10.96 3.87
N THR A 169 4.27 -10.15 4.91
CA THR A 169 5.12 -10.13 6.11
C THR A 169 5.06 -11.42 6.93
N ARG A 170 4.09 -12.31 6.68
CA ARG A 170 4.05 -13.65 7.35
C ARG A 170 5.28 -14.48 7.01
N LEU A 171 5.73 -14.43 5.76
CA LEU A 171 6.90 -15.17 5.30
C LEU A 171 8.16 -14.74 6.07
N SER A 172 8.41 -13.43 6.16
CA SER A 172 9.54 -12.88 6.92
C SER A 172 9.45 -13.20 8.41
N LYS A 173 8.24 -13.15 9.00
CA LYS A 173 8.04 -13.49 10.42
C LYS A 173 8.38 -14.95 10.73
N VAL A 174 8.03 -15.87 9.82
CA VAL A 174 8.39 -17.29 9.97
C VAL A 174 9.90 -17.45 9.88
N ALA A 175 10.57 -16.84 8.91
CA ALA A 175 12.02 -16.87 8.80
C ALA A 175 12.70 -16.35 10.08
N MET A 176 12.25 -15.22 10.61
CA MET A 176 12.76 -14.65 11.87
C MET A 176 12.52 -15.57 13.06
N SER A 177 11.41 -16.30 13.11
CA SER A 177 11.12 -17.25 14.21
C SER A 177 12.07 -18.45 14.25
N TRP A 178 12.67 -18.79 13.12
CA TRP A 178 13.67 -19.88 13.01
C TRP A 178 15.10 -19.41 13.31
N GLY A 179 15.30 -18.09 13.46
CA GLY A 179 16.58 -17.46 13.80
C GLY A 179 17.20 -16.72 12.62
N ARG A 180 18.13 -15.81 12.94
CA ARG A 180 18.79 -14.92 11.98
C ARG A 180 19.47 -15.63 10.80
N ALA A 181 19.85 -16.89 10.98
CA ALA A 181 20.47 -17.69 9.93
C ALA A 181 19.56 -17.89 8.69
N PHE A 182 18.25 -17.69 8.83
CA PHE A 182 17.29 -17.86 7.75
C PHE A 182 16.81 -16.54 7.13
N GLU A 183 17.15 -15.40 7.74
CA GLU A 183 16.74 -14.07 7.24
C GLU A 183 17.29 -13.78 5.84
N ASP A 184 18.46 -14.30 5.50
CA ASP A 184 19.15 -14.05 4.24
C ASP A 184 18.81 -15.04 3.12
N LEU A 185 17.98 -16.06 3.39
CA LEU A 185 17.54 -16.97 2.34
C LEU A 185 16.65 -16.26 1.33
N GLU A 186 17.04 -16.28 0.06
CA GLU A 186 16.31 -15.63 -1.03
C GLU A 186 14.87 -16.08 -1.16
N ALA A 187 14.58 -17.35 -0.82
CA ALA A 187 13.23 -17.91 -0.84
C ALA A 187 12.24 -17.18 0.10
N PHE A 188 12.75 -16.44 1.10
CA PHE A 188 11.94 -15.63 2.01
C PHE A 188 11.88 -14.14 1.63
N LYS A 189 12.61 -13.74 0.59
CA LYS A 189 12.65 -12.36 0.09
C LYS A 189 11.59 -12.19 -1.02
N ILE A 190 10.50 -11.51 -0.70
CA ILE A 190 9.41 -11.28 -1.65
C ILE A 190 9.92 -10.61 -2.95
N GLN A 191 10.90 -9.73 -2.86
CA GLN A 191 11.48 -9.04 -4.00
C GLN A 191 12.09 -10.00 -5.01
N THR A 192 12.66 -11.12 -4.58
CA THR A 192 13.23 -12.13 -5.48
C THR A 192 12.16 -13.00 -6.14
N LEU A 193 10.98 -13.10 -5.50
CA LEU A 193 9.85 -13.82 -6.06
C LEU A 193 9.12 -13.04 -7.17
N PHE A 194 9.22 -11.70 -7.16
CA PHE A 194 8.58 -10.80 -8.10
C PHE A 194 9.57 -9.69 -8.53
N PRO A 195 10.62 -10.03 -9.30
CA PRO A 195 11.74 -9.14 -9.57
C PRO A 195 11.40 -7.93 -10.45
N ASP A 196 10.33 -7.99 -11.22
CA ASP A 196 9.91 -6.88 -12.10
C ASP A 196 9.22 -5.74 -11.33
N TRP A 197 8.93 -5.96 -10.04
CA TRP A 197 8.20 -5.03 -9.19
C TRP A 197 9.13 -4.38 -8.16
N ASP A 198 9.02 -3.07 -8.02
CA ASP A 198 9.76 -2.30 -7.02
C ASP A 198 9.03 -2.35 -5.67
N TRP A 199 9.59 -3.08 -4.71
CA TRP A 199 8.96 -3.39 -3.43
C TRP A 199 9.43 -2.45 -2.33
N ALA A 200 8.47 -1.88 -1.58
CA ALA A 200 8.73 -1.10 -0.37
C ALA A 200 7.60 -1.24 0.66
N MET A 201 7.80 -0.79 1.89
CA MET A 201 6.73 -0.69 2.89
C MET A 201 5.70 0.40 2.52
N SER A 202 6.14 1.40 1.80
CA SER A 202 5.32 2.44 1.18
C SER A 202 6.09 3.14 0.07
N HIS A 203 5.38 3.74 -0.88
CA HIS A 203 5.95 4.58 -1.93
C HIS A 203 5.34 5.98 -1.85
N LEU A 204 6.18 7.00 -1.84
CA LEU A 204 5.75 8.37 -2.11
C LEU A 204 6.00 8.66 -3.59
N VAL A 205 4.94 8.80 -4.35
CA VAL A 205 4.99 8.97 -5.81
C VAL A 205 4.83 10.45 -6.15
N ASP A 206 5.82 10.97 -6.90
CA ASP A 206 5.91 12.36 -7.38
C ASP A 206 5.67 13.40 -6.28
N ASP A 207 6.10 13.11 -5.06
CA ASP A 207 5.82 13.93 -3.87
C ASP A 207 4.35 14.36 -3.74
N THR A 208 3.43 13.57 -4.31
CA THR A 208 2.00 13.87 -4.41
C THR A 208 1.15 12.87 -3.65
N VAL A 209 1.39 11.58 -3.83
CA VAL A 209 0.56 10.53 -3.24
C VAL A 209 1.40 9.46 -2.54
N LEU A 210 1.05 9.18 -1.29
CA LEU A 210 1.63 8.08 -0.52
C LEU A 210 0.83 6.80 -0.76
N ILE A 211 1.48 5.77 -1.24
CA ILE A 211 0.91 4.45 -1.41
C ILE A 211 1.41 3.56 -0.28
N LYS A 212 0.49 2.97 0.45
CA LYS A 212 0.79 2.12 1.61
C LYS A 212 -0.35 1.14 1.82
N HIS A 213 -0.03 -0.13 2.05
CA HIS A 213 -1.09 -1.14 2.21
C HIS A 213 -2.02 -0.83 3.39
N ARG A 214 -1.49 -0.52 4.56
CA ARG A 214 -2.27 -0.33 5.78
C ARG A 214 -1.90 0.96 6.53
N MET A 215 -2.91 1.73 6.97
CA MET A 215 -2.73 2.84 7.89
C MET A 215 -3.69 2.72 9.09
N ARG A 216 -4.99 2.84 8.88
CA ARG A 216 -6.04 2.64 9.89
C ARG A 216 -7.00 1.57 9.41
N GLY A 217 -7.78 1.00 10.33
CA GLY A 217 -8.86 0.05 10.06
C GLY A 217 -10.20 0.56 10.56
N GLY A 218 -11.27 -0.19 10.25
CA GLY A 218 -12.64 0.09 10.68
C GLY A 218 -13.49 0.80 9.62
N VAL A 219 -14.76 1.03 9.93
CA VAL A 219 -15.78 1.53 9.00
C VAL A 219 -15.44 2.91 8.42
N HIS A 220 -14.78 3.77 9.18
CA HIS A 220 -14.44 5.13 8.76
C HIS A 220 -12.98 5.29 8.32
N THR A 221 -12.37 4.24 7.82
CA THR A 221 -10.93 4.21 7.47
C THR A 221 -10.56 5.30 6.48
N ALA A 222 -11.29 5.48 5.39
CA ALA A 222 -10.98 6.49 4.40
C ALA A 222 -10.99 7.91 4.99
N TYR A 223 -11.98 8.23 5.82
CA TYR A 223 -12.05 9.53 6.49
C TYR A 223 -10.87 9.73 7.47
N GLN A 224 -10.58 8.72 8.29
CA GLN A 224 -9.48 8.82 9.26
C GLN A 224 -8.13 8.93 8.58
N ASN A 225 -7.93 8.21 7.49
CA ASN A 225 -6.69 8.27 6.73
C ASN A 225 -6.52 9.64 6.06
N SER A 226 -7.56 10.20 5.41
CA SER A 226 -7.48 11.53 4.80
C SER A 226 -7.18 12.63 5.82
N MET A 227 -7.83 12.57 6.99
CA MET A 227 -7.62 13.55 8.08
C MET A 227 -6.20 13.47 8.67
N ARG A 228 -5.62 12.28 8.77
CA ARG A 228 -4.36 12.04 9.52
C ARG A 228 -3.12 11.98 8.66
N SER A 229 -3.24 11.70 7.37
CA SER A 229 -2.09 11.58 6.47
C SER A 229 -1.42 12.93 6.21
N GLY A 230 -2.20 14.00 6.12
CA GLY A 230 -1.74 15.33 5.70
C GLY A 230 -1.31 15.40 4.24
N ILE A 231 -1.46 14.31 3.49
CA ILE A 231 -1.15 14.18 2.07
C ILE A 231 -2.17 13.23 1.42
N HIS A 232 -2.22 13.16 0.09
CA HIS A 232 -3.01 12.12 -0.57
C HIS A 232 -2.44 10.75 -0.26
N ILE A 233 -3.32 9.78 0.04
CA ILE A 233 -2.91 8.42 0.42
C ILE A 233 -3.80 7.36 -0.23
N VAL A 234 -3.18 6.29 -0.71
CA VAL A 234 -3.87 5.10 -1.22
C VAL A 234 -3.61 3.93 -0.29
N THR A 235 -4.68 3.26 0.15
CA THR A 235 -4.60 2.10 1.06
C THR A 235 -5.43 0.93 0.55
N GLY A 236 -5.05 -0.29 0.94
CA GLY A 236 -5.79 -1.53 0.86
C GLY A 236 -6.25 -2.00 2.25
N HIS A 237 -6.09 -3.30 2.53
CA HIS A 237 -6.24 -3.96 3.83
C HIS A 237 -7.67 -4.09 4.36
N THR A 238 -8.51 -3.09 4.18
CA THR A 238 -9.88 -3.08 4.70
C THR A 238 -10.89 -3.67 3.73
N HIS A 239 -10.45 -4.01 2.52
CA HIS A 239 -11.29 -4.50 1.42
C HIS A 239 -12.41 -3.53 1.00
N GLN A 240 -12.40 -2.30 1.54
CA GLN A 240 -13.38 -1.27 1.18
C GLN A 240 -12.97 -0.59 -0.13
N LEU A 241 -13.95 -0.26 -0.97
CA LEU A 241 -13.76 0.51 -2.20
C LEU A 241 -14.42 1.87 -2.04
N ASN A 242 -13.67 2.86 -1.62
CA ASN A 242 -14.18 4.21 -1.45
C ASN A 242 -13.07 5.25 -1.44
N PHE A 243 -13.42 6.53 -1.45
CA PHE A 243 -12.48 7.60 -1.17
C PHE A 243 -13.13 8.70 -0.33
N ARG A 244 -12.30 9.46 0.36
CA ARG A 244 -12.72 10.63 1.14
C ARG A 244 -11.69 11.73 1.06
N THR A 245 -12.18 12.96 0.90
CA THR A 245 -11.39 14.18 0.93
C THR A 245 -11.52 14.83 2.30
N PHE A 246 -10.44 15.36 2.80
CA PHE A 246 -10.38 16.14 4.03
C PHE A 246 -9.68 17.47 3.75
N ASN A 247 -10.36 18.57 4.03
CA ASN A 247 -9.86 19.91 3.81
C ASN A 247 -9.46 20.55 5.13
N THR A 248 -8.32 21.17 5.16
CA THR A 248 -7.88 22.11 6.21
C THR A 248 -7.79 23.51 5.61
N TYR A 249 -7.49 24.50 6.41
CA TYR A 249 -7.26 25.86 5.89
C TYR A 249 -6.06 25.97 4.95
N SER A 250 -5.15 25.02 4.97
CA SER A 250 -3.88 25.10 4.21
C SER A 250 -3.66 23.94 3.25
N THR A 251 -4.43 22.85 3.36
CA THR A 251 -4.19 21.65 2.55
C THR A 251 -5.47 20.88 2.31
N THR A 252 -5.52 20.22 1.16
CA THR A 252 -6.49 19.17 0.85
C THR A 252 -5.76 17.83 0.84
N SER A 253 -6.27 16.85 1.56
CA SER A 253 -5.81 15.47 1.50
C SER A 253 -6.95 14.55 1.09
N MET A 254 -6.62 13.48 0.38
CA MET A 254 -7.59 12.47 -0.03
C MET A 254 -7.07 11.09 0.35
N SER A 255 -7.93 10.28 0.92
CA SER A 255 -7.66 8.85 1.09
C SER A 255 -8.49 8.04 0.11
N ILE A 256 -7.84 7.12 -0.58
CA ILE A 256 -8.45 6.21 -1.56
C ILE A 256 -8.23 4.79 -1.05
N GLN A 257 -9.29 4.01 -1.00
CA GLN A 257 -9.27 2.57 -0.69
C GLN A 257 -9.64 1.80 -1.94
N THR A 258 -8.84 0.81 -2.28
CA THR A 258 -8.85 0.17 -3.60
C THR A 258 -9.76 -1.04 -3.71
N GLY A 259 -10.49 -1.40 -2.64
CA GLY A 259 -11.26 -2.63 -2.63
C GLY A 259 -10.37 -3.86 -2.55
N HIS A 260 -10.85 -4.98 -3.07
CA HIS A 260 -10.11 -6.23 -3.15
C HIS A 260 -10.38 -6.97 -4.46
N LEU A 261 -9.45 -7.84 -4.85
CA LEU A 261 -9.59 -8.69 -6.04
C LEU A 261 -9.87 -10.16 -5.70
N SER A 262 -9.81 -10.53 -4.41
CA SER A 262 -10.07 -11.89 -3.95
C SER A 262 -11.54 -12.31 -4.13
N GLU A 263 -11.84 -13.56 -3.89
CA GLU A 263 -13.22 -14.02 -3.80
C GLU A 263 -13.97 -13.26 -2.70
N GLN A 264 -15.26 -13.07 -2.87
CA GLN A 264 -16.08 -12.32 -1.91
C GLN A 264 -16.31 -13.10 -0.61
N TYR A 265 -16.33 -14.41 -0.70
CA TYR A 265 -16.56 -15.31 0.43
C TYR A 265 -15.25 -15.92 0.93
N HIS A 266 -14.98 -15.71 2.21
CA HIS A 266 -13.87 -16.39 2.90
C HIS A 266 -14.44 -17.18 4.06
N PRO A 267 -14.01 -18.45 4.26
CA PRO A 267 -14.55 -19.32 5.31
C PRO A 267 -14.47 -18.73 6.73
N TYR A 268 -13.51 -17.84 7.00
CA TYR A 268 -13.38 -17.19 8.31
C TYR A 268 -14.38 -16.05 8.57
N LEU A 269 -15.26 -15.76 7.60
CA LEU A 269 -16.32 -14.75 7.72
C LEU A 269 -17.69 -15.37 7.99
N GLU A 270 -17.76 -16.64 8.36
CA GLU A 270 -19.03 -17.38 8.50
C GLU A 270 -20.07 -16.66 9.38
N ASP A 271 -19.62 -15.96 10.41
CA ASP A 271 -20.48 -15.23 11.34
C ASP A 271 -20.81 -13.79 10.86
N ASN A 272 -20.23 -13.32 9.78
CA ASN A 272 -20.41 -11.95 9.29
C ASN A 272 -21.32 -11.92 8.06
N VAL A 273 -22.60 -11.74 8.33
CA VAL A 273 -23.64 -11.68 7.29
C VAL A 273 -23.54 -10.40 6.44
N ALA A 274 -22.98 -9.32 6.97
CA ALA A 274 -22.81 -8.06 6.25
C ALA A 274 -21.44 -7.47 6.58
N ASN A 275 -20.68 -7.17 5.54
CA ASN A 275 -19.40 -6.47 5.63
C ASN A 275 -19.33 -5.37 4.58
N ASP A 276 -18.44 -4.39 4.79
CA ASP A 276 -18.20 -3.29 3.87
C ASP A 276 -17.22 -3.63 2.75
N TRP A 277 -17.02 -4.92 2.46
CA TRP A 277 -16.09 -5.40 1.45
C TRP A 277 -16.64 -5.20 0.05
N ASN A 278 -15.83 -4.67 -0.83
CA ASN A 278 -16.20 -4.40 -2.20
C ASN A 278 -15.13 -4.89 -3.17
N ASN A 279 -15.52 -5.77 -4.07
CA ASN A 279 -14.65 -6.16 -5.16
C ASN A 279 -14.41 -4.99 -6.11
N GLY A 280 -13.13 -4.74 -6.40
CA GLY A 280 -12.78 -3.66 -7.29
C GLY A 280 -11.31 -3.24 -7.21
N PHE A 281 -11.02 -2.15 -7.89
CA PHE A 281 -9.71 -1.52 -7.96
C PHE A 281 -9.86 -0.03 -8.29
N ALA A 282 -8.78 0.73 -8.26
CA ALA A 282 -8.80 2.15 -8.58
C ALA A 282 -7.93 2.47 -9.81
N VAL A 283 -8.41 3.37 -10.65
CA VAL A 283 -7.59 4.10 -11.61
C VAL A 283 -7.49 5.54 -11.13
N ILE A 284 -6.29 6.05 -10.97
CA ILE A 284 -6.05 7.35 -10.34
C ILE A 284 -5.32 8.22 -11.36
N THR A 285 -5.89 9.37 -11.69
CA THR A 285 -5.13 10.40 -12.39
C THR A 285 -4.34 11.18 -11.35
N VAL A 286 -3.02 11.23 -11.51
CA VAL A 286 -2.10 12.00 -10.69
C VAL A 286 -1.60 13.19 -11.48
N ASP A 287 -1.70 14.38 -10.92
CA ASP A 287 -1.09 15.58 -11.44
C ASP A 287 0.04 16.03 -10.49
N PRO A 288 1.31 15.78 -10.86
CA PRO A 288 2.44 16.14 -10.02
C PRO A 288 2.67 17.65 -9.89
N GLN A 289 2.27 18.45 -10.87
CA GLN A 289 2.44 19.90 -10.85
C GLN A 289 1.47 20.55 -9.86
N GLU A 290 0.20 20.20 -9.96
CA GLU A 290 -0.85 20.72 -9.07
C GLU A 290 -0.91 19.98 -7.73
N LYS A 291 -0.15 18.89 -7.56
CA LYS A 291 -0.19 18.02 -6.38
C LYS A 291 -1.59 17.49 -6.08
N THR A 292 -2.32 17.09 -7.12
CA THR A 292 -3.70 16.60 -7.03
C THR A 292 -3.82 15.15 -7.51
N VAL A 293 -4.87 14.48 -7.01
CA VAL A 293 -5.25 13.13 -7.42
C VAL A 293 -6.75 13.05 -7.70
N HIS A 294 -7.11 12.33 -8.75
CA HIS A 294 -8.51 12.14 -9.17
C HIS A 294 -8.79 10.65 -9.31
N PRO A 295 -9.48 10.01 -8.34
CA PRO A 295 -9.75 8.59 -8.37
C PRO A 295 -10.97 8.26 -9.22
N GLU A 296 -10.87 7.20 -10.00
CA GLU A 296 -11.96 6.49 -10.66
C GLU A 296 -12.02 5.08 -10.05
N LEU A 297 -13.01 4.84 -9.19
CA LEU A 297 -13.20 3.53 -8.57
C LEU A 297 -13.94 2.61 -9.53
N VAL A 298 -13.38 1.43 -9.77
CA VAL A 298 -13.99 0.40 -10.62
C VAL A 298 -14.55 -0.69 -9.73
N GLN A 299 -15.83 -0.58 -9.40
CA GLN A 299 -16.53 -1.61 -8.65
C GLN A 299 -16.90 -2.79 -9.55
N VAL A 300 -16.61 -4.00 -9.10
CA VAL A 300 -16.90 -5.23 -9.82
C VAL A 300 -18.08 -5.93 -9.16
N SER A 301 -19.09 -6.27 -9.96
CA SER A 301 -20.19 -7.12 -9.53
C SER A 301 -19.86 -8.58 -9.82
N ASN A 302 -19.61 -9.37 -8.78
CA ASN A 302 -19.43 -10.82 -8.92
C ASN A 302 -20.72 -11.51 -9.38
N LEU A 303 -21.89 -11.03 -8.93
CA LEU A 303 -23.18 -11.57 -9.34
C LEU A 303 -23.41 -11.43 -10.86
N HIS A 304 -23.14 -10.23 -11.39
CA HIS A 304 -23.32 -9.94 -12.82
C HIS A 304 -22.04 -10.18 -13.65
N ARG A 305 -20.95 -10.60 -13.00
CA ARG A 305 -19.64 -10.84 -13.59
C ARG A 305 -19.20 -9.68 -14.49
N SER A 306 -19.40 -8.43 -14.02
CA SER A 306 -19.20 -7.23 -14.83
C SER A 306 -18.81 -6.01 -14.00
N ALA A 307 -18.21 -5.04 -14.68
CA ALA A 307 -17.98 -3.69 -14.18
C ALA A 307 -18.19 -2.66 -15.28
N PHE A 308 -18.31 -1.40 -14.88
CA PHE A 308 -18.31 -0.26 -15.78
C PHE A 308 -17.11 0.64 -15.50
N PHE A 309 -16.44 1.05 -16.56
CA PHE A 309 -15.37 2.02 -16.48
C PHE A 309 -15.40 2.95 -17.68
N ARG A 310 -15.47 4.26 -17.44
CA ARG A 310 -15.57 5.30 -18.48
C ARG A 310 -16.63 5.02 -19.54
N GLY A 311 -17.83 4.62 -19.11
CA GLY A 311 -18.97 4.32 -19.98
C GLY A 311 -18.91 2.97 -20.70
N LYS A 312 -17.79 2.24 -20.63
CA LYS A 312 -17.66 0.90 -21.19
C LYS A 312 -18.02 -0.17 -20.18
N LYS A 313 -18.79 -1.18 -20.58
CA LYS A 313 -19.05 -2.39 -19.80
C LYS A 313 -17.98 -3.45 -20.09
N TYR A 314 -17.43 -4.01 -19.02
CA TYR A 314 -16.51 -5.16 -19.06
C TYR A 314 -17.22 -6.37 -18.46
N THR A 315 -17.09 -7.53 -19.09
CA THR A 315 -17.77 -8.78 -18.67
C THR A 315 -16.80 -9.95 -18.83
N VAL A 316 -16.95 -10.99 -17.98
CA VAL A 316 -16.15 -12.24 -18.00
C VAL A 316 -17.03 -13.46 -17.92
#